data_c42c8d40f581a072d868c124e7dd380c
#
_entry.id   c42c8d40f581a072d868c124e7dd380c
#
_cell.length_a   1.000
_cell.length_b   1.000
_cell.length_c   1.000
_cell.angle_alpha   90.00
_cell.angle_beta   90.00
_cell.angle_gamma   90.00
#
_symmetry.space_group_name_H-M   'P 1'
#
loop_
_entity.id
_entity.type
_entity.pdbx_description
1 polymer ?
#
loop_
_entity_poly.entity_id
_entity_poly.type
_entity_poly.pdbx_seq_one_letter_code
_entity_poly.pdbx_strand_id
1 'polypeptide(L)'
;DFLIMTKYANSAGIGYTMLGFHDEGRKMFDRAAAIARKHGFRKVLSQIYTNQAQLYYDTHDYAKALRMLISLKSLAGASSILYNNMALVYCGQKDMPKAIACLDSAIQCAAGNRDLLSRVYINKGGLLTEMGKYKEAESALVMAEKTLPSEKFTVSELMIRLNFVQLYIAMGQKHKALSEIGYIEEKVIPKQSDAIKGKYLKEIATLYMKLNYYERASRCLQESMKLNDSLNFDNQKRQLFQMMTWYDIAQLRNDNMELKMKYDFANIKLRNRTIISVATILVAVLLSVLVVVSIKKRKNEQRQSAIILEQEKKLRMLEQKEHEWEKKRMESEIGKKSRELTTFSIDLSSIDNLHKNICEELAELSKDIAEEDTRKRVNGISLKLRQQTANRLNEGFK
;
A
#
# COMPACT_ATOMS: atom_id res chain seq x y z
N ASP A 1 8.04 -4.57 -23.41
CA ASP A 1 8.03 -5.87 -22.72
C ASP A 1 6.87 -5.91 -21.71
N PHE A 2 5.85 -6.75 -22.03
CA PHE A 2 4.64 -6.88 -21.21
C PHE A 2 4.91 -7.39 -19.78
N LEU A 3 5.96 -8.18 -19.60
CA LEU A 3 6.35 -8.66 -18.26
C LEU A 3 6.82 -7.51 -17.38
N ILE A 4 7.61 -6.61 -17.95
CA ILE A 4 8.09 -5.41 -17.26
C ILE A 4 6.89 -4.53 -16.90
N MET A 5 5.99 -4.26 -17.86
CA MET A 5 4.76 -3.48 -17.59
C MET A 5 3.92 -4.09 -16.47
N THR A 6 3.76 -5.42 -16.46
CA THR A 6 3.02 -6.12 -15.40
C THR A 6 3.66 -5.92 -14.03
N LYS A 7 5.00 -6.07 -13.96
CA LYS A 7 5.74 -5.85 -12.71
C LYS A 7 5.64 -4.40 -12.23
N TYR A 8 5.73 -3.42 -13.12
CA TYR A 8 5.57 -2.02 -12.77
C TYR A 8 4.17 -1.70 -12.26
N ALA A 9 3.13 -2.16 -12.95
CA ALA A 9 1.76 -1.97 -12.50
C ALA A 9 1.52 -2.61 -11.12
N ASN A 10 2.08 -3.80 -10.87
CA ASN A 10 2.03 -4.44 -9.55
C ASN A 10 2.77 -3.62 -8.49
N SER A 11 3.98 -3.13 -8.77
CA SER A 11 4.75 -2.30 -7.84
C SER A 11 4.07 -0.95 -7.57
N ALA A 12 3.47 -0.34 -8.60
CA ALA A 12 2.66 0.87 -8.44
C ALA A 12 1.44 0.60 -7.55
N GLY A 13 0.76 -0.55 -7.73
CA GLY A 13 -0.33 -0.97 -6.87
C GLY A 13 0.06 -1.07 -5.40
N ILE A 14 1.22 -1.66 -5.11
CA ILE A 14 1.79 -1.72 -3.75
C ILE A 14 2.05 -0.30 -3.22
N GLY A 15 2.70 0.55 -4.01
CA GLY A 15 3.02 1.92 -3.63
C GLY A 15 1.76 2.74 -3.28
N TYR A 16 0.73 2.70 -4.14
CA TYR A 16 -0.54 3.37 -3.86
C TYR A 16 -1.22 2.85 -2.58
N THR A 17 -1.22 1.53 -2.39
CA THR A 17 -1.80 0.91 -1.18
C THR A 17 -1.06 1.37 0.08
N MET A 18 0.28 1.40 0.06
CA MET A 18 1.09 1.86 1.19
C MET A 18 0.85 3.34 1.53
N LEU A 19 0.49 4.15 0.55
CA LEU A 19 0.15 5.56 0.73
C LEU A 19 -1.32 5.79 1.13
N GLY A 20 -2.12 4.71 1.27
CA GLY A 20 -3.54 4.80 1.60
C GLY A 20 -4.46 5.05 0.40
N PHE A 21 -3.94 5.13 -0.82
CA PHE A 21 -4.72 5.28 -2.06
C PHE A 21 -5.21 3.91 -2.54
N HIS A 22 -6.13 3.31 -1.79
CA HIS A 22 -6.56 1.92 -1.99
C HIS A 22 -7.26 1.69 -3.33
N ASP A 23 -8.03 2.67 -3.83
CA ASP A 23 -8.72 2.56 -5.12
C ASP A 23 -7.76 2.59 -6.31
N GLU A 24 -6.75 3.45 -6.26
CA GLU A 24 -5.69 3.52 -7.25
C GLU A 24 -4.83 2.26 -7.21
N GLY A 25 -4.51 1.78 -6.01
CA GLY A 25 -3.80 0.51 -5.82
C GLY A 25 -4.56 -0.65 -6.47
N ARG A 26 -5.86 -0.73 -6.23
CA ARG A 26 -6.74 -1.73 -6.85
C ARG A 26 -6.72 -1.66 -8.37
N LYS A 27 -6.88 -0.48 -8.96
CA LYS A 27 -6.85 -0.28 -10.42
C LYS A 27 -5.52 -0.77 -11.02
N MET A 28 -4.41 -0.48 -10.35
CA MET A 28 -3.08 -0.93 -10.79
C MET A 28 -2.93 -2.46 -10.72
N PHE A 29 -3.38 -3.08 -9.62
CA PHE A 29 -3.39 -4.54 -9.52
C PHE A 29 -4.28 -5.20 -10.56
N ASP A 30 -5.49 -4.65 -10.82
CA ASP A 30 -6.41 -5.18 -11.84
C ASP A 30 -5.79 -5.11 -13.25
N ARG A 31 -5.14 -3.99 -13.58
CA ARG A 31 -4.38 -3.83 -14.82
C ARG A 31 -3.24 -4.85 -14.92
N ALA A 32 -2.46 -4.99 -13.86
CA ALA A 32 -1.38 -5.97 -13.80
C ALA A 32 -1.90 -7.40 -13.99
N ALA A 33 -2.98 -7.76 -13.30
CA ALA A 33 -3.61 -9.08 -13.39
C ALA A 33 -4.16 -9.37 -14.81
N ALA A 34 -4.76 -8.37 -15.46
CA ALA A 34 -5.24 -8.51 -16.83
C ALA A 34 -4.12 -8.81 -17.82
N ILE A 35 -3.00 -8.07 -17.73
CA ILE A 35 -1.82 -8.30 -18.57
C ILE A 35 -1.19 -9.66 -18.26
N ALA A 36 -1.02 -10.01 -16.98
CA ALA A 36 -0.44 -11.28 -16.57
C ALA A 36 -1.26 -12.48 -17.05
N ARG A 37 -2.59 -12.41 -16.97
CA ARG A 37 -3.50 -13.45 -17.51
C ARG A 37 -3.38 -13.58 -19.01
N LYS A 38 -3.42 -12.46 -19.74
CA LYS A 38 -3.34 -12.46 -21.20
C LYS A 38 -2.04 -13.07 -21.73
N HIS A 39 -0.94 -12.86 -21.03
CA HIS A 39 0.40 -13.33 -21.46
C HIS A 39 0.89 -14.58 -20.71
N GLY A 40 0.07 -15.18 -19.86
CA GLY A 40 0.41 -16.41 -19.16
C GLY A 40 1.50 -16.28 -18.07
N PHE A 41 1.70 -15.09 -17.48
CA PHE A 41 2.74 -14.85 -16.46
C PHE A 41 2.31 -15.36 -15.08
N ARG A 42 2.18 -16.69 -14.94
CA ARG A 42 1.62 -17.34 -13.73
C ARG A 42 2.29 -16.91 -12.44
N LYS A 43 3.63 -16.84 -12.40
CA LYS A 43 4.39 -16.45 -11.20
C LYS A 43 4.07 -15.01 -10.76
N VAL A 44 4.02 -14.08 -11.72
CA VAL A 44 3.69 -12.68 -11.42
C VAL A 44 2.22 -12.54 -11.04
N LEU A 45 1.34 -13.29 -11.69
CA LEU A 45 -0.09 -13.33 -11.36
C LEU A 45 -0.33 -13.83 -9.92
N SER A 46 0.43 -14.81 -9.46
CA SER A 46 0.39 -15.28 -8.08
C SER A 46 0.76 -14.18 -7.09
N GLN A 47 1.80 -13.41 -7.39
CA GLN A 47 2.20 -12.26 -6.57
C GLN A 47 1.11 -11.19 -6.54
N ILE A 48 0.50 -10.88 -7.70
CA ILE A 48 -0.59 -9.91 -7.79
C ILE A 48 -1.78 -10.35 -6.94
N TYR A 49 -2.21 -11.62 -7.02
CA TYR A 49 -3.32 -12.12 -6.20
C TYR A 49 -3.02 -12.04 -4.70
N THR A 50 -1.78 -12.28 -4.30
CA THR A 50 -1.35 -12.10 -2.91
C THR A 50 -1.49 -10.64 -2.47
N ASN A 51 -1.03 -9.69 -3.30
CA ASN A 51 -1.11 -8.27 -3.02
C ASN A 51 -2.57 -7.75 -3.02
N GLN A 52 -3.39 -8.24 -3.95
CA GLN A 52 -4.83 -7.94 -3.96
C GLN A 52 -5.54 -8.48 -2.71
N ALA A 53 -5.19 -9.70 -2.29
CA ALA A 53 -5.74 -10.27 -1.07
C ALA A 53 -5.37 -9.43 0.16
N GLN A 54 -4.13 -8.95 0.23
CA GLN A 54 -3.69 -8.05 1.30
C GLN A 54 -4.45 -6.72 1.25
N LEU A 55 -4.57 -6.09 0.09
CA LEU A 55 -5.34 -4.85 -0.08
C LEU A 55 -6.79 -5.02 0.41
N TYR A 56 -7.46 -6.10 0.00
CA TYR A 56 -8.83 -6.36 0.42
C TYR A 56 -8.93 -6.69 1.91
N TYR A 57 -7.92 -7.33 2.50
CA TYR A 57 -7.85 -7.55 3.95
C TYR A 57 -7.72 -6.22 4.70
N ASP A 58 -6.82 -5.34 4.28
CA ASP A 58 -6.57 -4.04 4.90
C ASP A 58 -7.80 -3.10 4.79
N THR A 59 -8.58 -3.25 3.72
CA THR A 59 -9.85 -2.53 3.53
C THR A 59 -11.07 -3.25 4.12
N HIS A 60 -10.86 -4.32 4.90
CA HIS A 60 -11.89 -5.14 5.55
C HIS A 60 -12.89 -5.82 4.58
N ASP A 61 -12.58 -5.88 3.28
CA ASP A 61 -13.36 -6.66 2.30
C ASP A 61 -12.88 -8.12 2.29
N TYR A 62 -13.13 -8.80 3.40
CA TYR A 62 -12.69 -10.18 3.61
C TYR A 62 -13.22 -11.16 2.56
N ALA A 63 -14.40 -10.89 2.00
CA ALA A 63 -14.97 -11.73 0.96
C ALA A 63 -14.15 -11.68 -0.33
N LYS A 64 -13.70 -10.48 -0.73
CA LYS A 64 -12.81 -10.34 -1.90
C LYS A 64 -11.40 -10.86 -1.59
N ALA A 65 -10.87 -10.62 -0.40
CA ALA A 65 -9.59 -11.18 0.03
C ALA A 65 -9.58 -12.70 -0.12
N LEU A 66 -10.62 -13.38 0.39
CA LEU A 66 -10.75 -14.83 0.28
C LEU A 66 -10.85 -15.31 -1.16
N ARG A 67 -11.61 -14.61 -2.03
CA ARG A 67 -11.68 -14.93 -3.48
C ARG A 67 -10.31 -14.88 -4.14
N MET A 68 -9.49 -13.87 -3.83
CA MET A 68 -8.13 -13.76 -4.38
C MET A 68 -7.24 -14.91 -3.90
N LEU A 69 -7.34 -15.30 -2.63
CA LEU A 69 -6.60 -16.44 -2.08
C LEU A 69 -7.06 -17.77 -2.68
N ILE A 70 -8.35 -17.97 -2.94
CA ILE A 70 -8.87 -19.14 -3.64
C ILE A 70 -8.33 -19.18 -5.09
N SER A 71 -8.33 -18.04 -5.78
CA SER A 71 -7.76 -17.93 -7.12
C SER A 71 -6.25 -18.23 -7.10
N LEU A 72 -5.54 -17.77 -6.08
CA LEU A 72 -4.12 -18.09 -5.88
C LEU A 72 -3.91 -19.59 -5.66
N LYS A 73 -4.77 -20.23 -4.84
CA LYS A 73 -4.73 -21.69 -4.63
C LYS A 73 -4.89 -22.47 -5.92
N SER A 74 -5.84 -22.07 -6.75
CA SER A 74 -6.09 -22.71 -8.05
C SER A 74 -4.93 -22.50 -9.05
N LEU A 75 -4.25 -21.35 -8.96
CA LEU A 75 -3.15 -21.00 -9.86
C LEU A 75 -1.81 -21.64 -9.46
N ALA A 76 -1.47 -21.59 -8.16
CA ALA A 76 -0.14 -21.95 -7.63
C ALA A 76 -0.15 -23.18 -6.71
N GLY A 77 -1.32 -23.70 -6.38
CA GLY A 77 -1.46 -24.81 -5.44
C GLY A 77 -1.52 -24.37 -3.98
N ALA A 78 -1.55 -25.37 -3.10
CA ALA A 78 -1.53 -25.17 -1.66
C ALA A 78 -0.13 -24.80 -1.17
N SER A 79 -0.05 -23.86 -0.24
CA SER A 79 1.21 -23.48 0.42
C SER A 79 0.96 -22.99 1.84
N SER A 80 1.99 -23.05 2.68
CA SER A 80 1.93 -22.54 4.04
C SER A 80 1.55 -21.06 4.09
N ILE A 81 2.13 -20.23 3.23
CA ILE A 81 1.85 -18.80 3.14
C ILE A 81 0.38 -18.56 2.75
N LEU A 82 -0.11 -19.30 1.77
CA LEU A 82 -1.52 -19.20 1.33
C LEU A 82 -2.49 -19.47 2.48
N TYR A 83 -2.32 -20.62 3.16
CA TYR A 83 -3.21 -20.99 4.25
C TYR A 83 -3.08 -20.06 5.46
N ASN A 84 -1.87 -19.57 5.74
CA ASN A 84 -1.67 -18.54 6.77
C ASN A 84 -2.45 -17.25 6.45
N ASN A 85 -2.41 -16.79 5.21
CA ASN A 85 -3.17 -15.61 4.78
C ASN A 85 -4.68 -15.86 4.80
N MET A 86 -5.15 -17.06 4.43
CA MET A 86 -6.55 -17.44 4.58
C MET A 86 -7.00 -17.42 6.06
N ALA A 87 -6.14 -17.90 6.97
CA ALA A 87 -6.40 -17.85 8.39
C ALA A 87 -6.60 -16.41 8.90
N LEU A 88 -5.74 -15.47 8.49
CA LEU A 88 -5.88 -14.05 8.84
C LEU A 88 -7.22 -13.49 8.34
N VAL A 89 -7.63 -13.83 7.12
CA VAL A 89 -8.93 -13.40 6.57
C VAL A 89 -10.08 -13.97 7.38
N TYR A 90 -10.05 -15.26 7.77
CA TYR A 90 -11.08 -15.86 8.63
C TYR A 90 -11.08 -15.26 10.03
N CYS A 91 -9.91 -14.90 10.60
CA CYS A 91 -9.84 -14.12 11.84
C CYS A 91 -10.57 -12.77 11.71
N GLY A 92 -10.34 -12.06 10.62
CA GLY A 92 -11.04 -10.80 10.33
C GLY A 92 -12.56 -10.98 10.23
N GLN A 93 -13.02 -12.11 9.70
CA GLN A 93 -14.44 -12.51 9.65
C GLN A 93 -14.98 -13.03 11.00
N LYS A 94 -14.13 -13.16 12.02
CA LYS A 94 -14.43 -13.80 13.32
C LYS A 94 -14.80 -15.28 13.22
N ASP A 95 -14.46 -15.96 12.14
CA ASP A 95 -14.61 -17.40 11.95
C ASP A 95 -13.38 -18.14 12.49
N MET A 96 -13.27 -18.19 13.82
CA MET A 96 -12.11 -18.76 14.51
C MET A 96 -11.88 -20.25 14.19
N PRO A 97 -12.91 -21.10 14.05
CA PRO A 97 -12.71 -22.51 13.68
C PRO A 97 -12.03 -22.67 12.32
N LYS A 98 -12.48 -21.92 11.29
CA LYS A 98 -11.85 -21.98 9.97
C LYS A 98 -10.45 -21.39 9.98
N ALA A 99 -10.20 -20.34 10.76
CA ALA A 99 -8.87 -19.78 10.93
C ALA A 99 -7.88 -20.80 11.48
N ILE A 100 -8.24 -21.53 12.55
CA ILE A 100 -7.43 -22.62 13.11
C ILE A 100 -7.17 -23.73 12.08
N ALA A 101 -8.21 -24.20 11.40
CA ALA A 101 -8.07 -25.24 10.36
C ALA A 101 -7.12 -24.81 9.23
N CYS A 102 -7.15 -23.54 8.84
CA CYS A 102 -6.20 -23.00 7.89
C CYS A 102 -4.78 -22.95 8.45
N LEU A 103 -4.58 -22.58 9.73
CA LEU A 103 -3.24 -22.59 10.34
C LEU A 103 -2.70 -24.02 10.46
N ASP A 104 -3.53 -25.02 10.75
CA ASP A 104 -3.13 -26.41 10.77
C ASP A 104 -2.71 -26.89 9.37
N SER A 105 -3.45 -26.49 8.34
CA SER A 105 -3.06 -26.76 6.95
C SER A 105 -1.76 -26.03 6.58
N ALA A 106 -1.55 -24.81 7.09
CA ALA A 106 -0.31 -24.07 6.87
C ALA A 106 0.90 -24.75 7.51
N ILE A 107 0.74 -25.31 8.70
CA ILE A 107 1.79 -26.11 9.38
C ILE A 107 2.16 -27.34 8.54
N GLN A 108 1.16 -28.07 8.04
CA GLN A 108 1.40 -29.25 7.18
C GLN A 108 2.11 -28.87 5.89
N CYS A 109 1.75 -27.76 5.28
CA CYS A 109 2.36 -27.28 4.04
C CYS A 109 3.75 -26.63 4.23
N ALA A 110 4.17 -26.34 5.45
CA ALA A 110 5.46 -25.66 5.70
C ALA A 110 6.68 -26.56 5.39
N ALA A 111 6.50 -27.87 5.26
CA ALA A 111 7.50 -28.83 4.80
C ALA A 111 8.88 -28.68 5.49
N GLY A 112 8.90 -28.45 6.79
CA GLY A 112 10.12 -28.28 7.57
C GLY A 112 10.79 -26.90 7.46
N ASN A 113 10.23 -25.96 6.72
CA ASN A 113 10.72 -24.58 6.69
C ASN A 113 10.48 -23.91 8.04
N ARG A 114 11.54 -23.78 8.82
CA ARG A 114 11.50 -23.29 10.22
C ARG A 114 10.94 -21.88 10.34
N ASP A 115 11.28 -20.98 9.41
CA ASP A 115 10.78 -19.61 9.43
C ASP A 115 9.26 -19.53 9.17
N LEU A 116 8.78 -20.31 8.20
CA LEU A 116 7.33 -20.40 7.94
C LEU A 116 6.60 -21.04 9.13
N LEU A 117 7.14 -22.10 9.72
CA LEU A 117 6.57 -22.76 10.89
C LEU A 117 6.47 -21.80 12.07
N SER A 118 7.56 -21.06 12.37
CA SER A 118 7.57 -20.08 13.45
C SER A 118 6.43 -19.05 13.27
N ARG A 119 6.33 -18.46 12.09
CA ARG A 119 5.26 -17.48 11.80
C ARG A 119 3.85 -18.05 11.94
N VAL A 120 3.62 -19.25 11.45
CA VAL A 120 2.30 -19.88 11.57
C VAL A 120 1.98 -20.20 13.02
N TYR A 121 2.93 -20.69 13.81
CA TYR A 121 2.75 -20.95 15.22
C TYR A 121 2.52 -19.65 16.03
N ILE A 122 3.18 -18.54 15.68
CA ILE A 122 2.90 -17.21 16.27
C ILE A 122 1.43 -16.85 16.08
N ASN A 123 0.95 -16.92 14.84
CA ASN A 123 -0.46 -16.60 14.52
C ASN A 123 -1.43 -17.55 15.23
N LYS A 124 -1.10 -18.84 15.28
CA LYS A 124 -1.92 -19.85 16.00
C LYS A 124 -1.96 -19.56 17.50
N GLY A 125 -0.84 -19.21 18.11
CA GLY A 125 -0.77 -18.85 19.53
C GLY A 125 -1.61 -17.61 19.86
N GLY A 126 -1.51 -16.56 19.04
CA GLY A 126 -2.32 -15.35 19.19
C GLY A 126 -3.83 -15.66 19.11
N LEU A 127 -4.23 -16.39 18.06
CA LEU A 127 -5.63 -16.77 17.86
C LEU A 127 -6.19 -17.63 19.00
N LEU A 128 -5.42 -18.62 19.45
CA LEU A 128 -5.81 -19.46 20.60
C LEU A 128 -5.93 -18.67 21.90
N THR A 129 -5.08 -17.65 22.08
CA THR A 129 -5.19 -16.71 23.20
C THR A 129 -6.51 -15.93 23.16
N GLU A 130 -6.89 -15.41 21.99
CA GLU A 130 -8.19 -14.72 21.81
C GLU A 130 -9.38 -15.65 22.06
N MET A 131 -9.23 -16.92 21.74
CA MET A 131 -10.27 -17.95 22.01
C MET A 131 -10.33 -18.40 23.47
N GLY A 132 -9.44 -17.93 24.35
CA GLY A 132 -9.34 -18.38 25.73
C GLY A 132 -8.71 -19.77 25.92
N LYS A 133 -8.15 -20.36 24.86
CA LYS A 133 -7.51 -21.68 24.87
C LYS A 133 -6.04 -21.58 25.28
N TYR A 134 -5.79 -21.11 26.49
CA TYR A 134 -4.47 -20.67 26.95
C TYR A 134 -3.38 -21.75 26.93
N LYS A 135 -3.71 -23.01 27.31
CA LYS A 135 -2.77 -24.12 27.28
C LYS A 135 -2.29 -24.45 25.86
N GLU A 136 -3.24 -24.46 24.91
CA GLU A 136 -2.94 -24.70 23.50
C GLU A 136 -2.16 -23.52 22.91
N ALA A 137 -2.50 -22.26 23.32
CA ALA A 137 -1.79 -21.07 22.93
C ALA A 137 -0.32 -21.10 23.38
N GLU A 138 -0.08 -21.43 24.64
CA GLU A 138 1.28 -21.55 25.20
C GLU A 138 2.09 -22.61 24.44
N SER A 139 1.49 -23.79 24.18
CA SER A 139 2.13 -24.82 23.39
C SER A 139 2.49 -24.36 21.98
N ALA A 140 1.60 -23.62 21.32
CA ALA A 140 1.85 -23.08 20.00
C ALA A 140 3.00 -22.04 20.02
N LEU A 141 3.04 -21.14 21.01
CA LEU A 141 4.12 -20.15 21.15
C LEU A 141 5.46 -20.79 21.49
N VAL A 142 5.50 -21.84 22.31
CA VAL A 142 6.71 -22.63 22.55
C VAL A 142 7.20 -23.31 21.27
N MET A 143 6.26 -23.82 20.43
CA MET A 143 6.65 -24.37 19.11
C MET A 143 7.18 -23.30 18.18
N ALA A 144 6.60 -22.07 18.22
CA ALA A 144 7.12 -20.94 17.47
C ALA A 144 8.57 -20.61 17.90
N GLU A 145 8.85 -20.60 19.19
CA GLU A 145 10.21 -20.36 19.74
C GLU A 145 11.20 -21.44 19.32
N LYS A 146 10.83 -22.72 19.41
CA LYS A 146 11.65 -23.85 18.98
C LYS A 146 11.96 -23.87 17.47
N THR A 147 11.08 -23.30 16.67
CA THR A 147 11.24 -23.21 15.21
C THR A 147 11.93 -21.94 14.75
N LEU A 148 12.24 -20.99 15.64
CA LEU A 148 13.04 -19.83 15.30
C LEU A 148 14.35 -20.22 14.62
N PRO A 149 14.82 -19.46 13.62
CA PRO A 149 16.20 -19.53 13.14
C PRO A 149 17.20 -19.27 14.27
N SER A 150 18.45 -19.70 14.08
CA SER A 150 19.51 -19.57 15.10
C SER A 150 19.90 -18.10 15.41
N GLU A 151 19.50 -17.16 14.57
CA GLU A 151 19.73 -15.74 14.78
C GLU A 151 18.86 -15.22 15.92
N LYS A 152 19.50 -14.59 16.91
CA LYS A 152 18.83 -13.97 18.06
C LYS A 152 18.35 -12.56 17.71
N PHE A 153 17.39 -12.06 18.49
CA PHE A 153 16.86 -10.70 18.40
C PHE A 153 16.19 -10.37 17.05
N THR A 154 15.57 -11.34 16.44
CA THR A 154 14.80 -11.18 15.19
C THR A 154 13.42 -10.56 15.46
N VAL A 155 12.79 -10.04 14.40
CA VAL A 155 11.38 -9.60 14.46
C VAL A 155 10.45 -10.75 14.87
N SER A 156 10.76 -11.97 14.45
CA SER A 156 9.97 -13.16 14.84
C SER A 156 10.08 -13.43 16.35
N GLU A 157 11.26 -13.29 16.95
CA GLU A 157 11.42 -13.38 18.40
C GLU A 157 10.57 -12.32 19.12
N LEU A 158 10.65 -11.07 18.66
CA LEU A 158 9.84 -9.97 19.21
C LEU A 158 8.34 -10.30 19.15
N MET A 159 7.86 -10.81 18.01
CA MET A 159 6.45 -11.20 17.85
C MET A 159 6.06 -12.34 18.81
N ILE A 160 6.90 -13.35 18.99
CA ILE A 160 6.66 -14.44 19.94
C ILE A 160 6.53 -13.90 21.37
N ARG A 161 7.49 -13.07 21.79
CA ARG A 161 7.49 -12.47 23.13
C ARG A 161 6.25 -11.62 23.38
N LEU A 162 5.85 -10.81 22.41
CA LEU A 162 4.61 -10.01 22.51
C LEU A 162 3.36 -10.88 22.63
N ASN A 163 3.29 -12.01 21.91
CA ASN A 163 2.19 -12.96 22.06
C ASN A 163 2.20 -13.65 23.44
N PHE A 164 3.36 -13.98 23.99
CA PHE A 164 3.46 -14.45 25.37
C PHE A 164 2.96 -13.41 26.37
N VAL A 165 3.33 -12.12 26.18
CA VAL A 165 2.79 -11.04 27.03
C VAL A 165 1.25 -11.00 26.95
N GLN A 166 0.70 -11.05 25.75
CA GLN A 166 -0.77 -11.05 25.57
C GLN A 166 -1.42 -12.26 26.24
N LEU A 167 -0.82 -13.44 26.08
CA LEU A 167 -1.28 -14.66 26.73
C LEU A 167 -1.25 -14.53 28.27
N TYR A 168 -0.14 -14.07 28.84
CA TYR A 168 0.00 -13.90 30.29
C TYR A 168 -0.97 -12.83 30.84
N ILE A 169 -1.22 -11.76 30.08
CA ILE A 169 -2.25 -10.76 30.43
C ILE A 169 -3.64 -11.44 30.45
N ALA A 170 -3.99 -12.21 29.41
CA ALA A 170 -5.26 -12.91 29.34
C ALA A 170 -5.44 -13.94 30.45
N MET A 171 -4.36 -14.55 30.91
CA MET A 171 -4.33 -15.47 32.06
C MET A 171 -4.31 -14.76 33.42
N GLY A 172 -4.24 -13.43 33.48
CA GLY A 172 -4.08 -12.68 34.73
C GLY A 172 -2.69 -12.75 35.37
N GLN A 173 -1.70 -13.31 34.68
CA GLN A 173 -0.32 -13.52 35.20
C GLN A 173 0.55 -12.28 35.00
N LYS A 174 0.22 -11.19 35.70
CA LYS A 174 0.86 -9.87 35.59
C LYS A 174 2.39 -9.90 35.67
N HIS A 175 2.94 -10.65 36.63
CA HIS A 175 4.40 -10.72 36.82
C HIS A 175 5.11 -11.32 35.62
N LYS A 176 4.58 -12.39 35.03
CA LYS A 176 5.17 -12.98 33.82
C LYS A 176 5.08 -12.04 32.64
N ALA A 177 3.93 -11.39 32.45
CA ALA A 177 3.77 -10.38 31.39
C ALA A 177 4.79 -9.26 31.50
N LEU A 178 5.00 -8.70 32.71
CA LEU A 178 5.98 -7.65 32.95
C LEU A 178 7.42 -8.13 32.73
N SER A 179 7.75 -9.36 33.14
CA SER A 179 9.06 -9.95 32.91
C SER A 179 9.38 -10.06 31.41
N GLU A 180 8.40 -10.53 30.61
CA GLU A 180 8.57 -10.60 29.16
C GLU A 180 8.69 -9.21 28.52
N ILE A 181 7.90 -8.22 28.96
CA ILE A 181 8.04 -6.84 28.47
C ILE A 181 9.42 -6.30 28.78
N GLY A 182 9.92 -6.48 30.03
CA GLY A 182 11.26 -6.05 30.42
C GLY A 182 12.33 -6.70 29.55
N TYR A 183 12.23 -7.98 29.26
CA TYR A 183 13.15 -8.66 28.33
C TYR A 183 13.10 -8.04 26.92
N ILE A 184 11.88 -7.77 26.43
CA ILE A 184 11.71 -7.13 25.11
C ILE A 184 12.41 -5.77 25.08
N GLU A 185 12.16 -4.92 26.08
CA GLU A 185 12.71 -3.55 26.15
C GLU A 185 14.24 -3.56 26.28
N GLU A 186 14.78 -4.44 27.11
CA GLU A 186 16.23 -4.45 27.38
C GLU A 186 17.06 -5.20 26.33
N LYS A 187 16.54 -6.27 25.76
CA LYS A 187 17.32 -7.20 24.93
C LYS A 187 16.94 -7.20 23.45
N VAL A 188 15.64 -7.04 23.15
CA VAL A 188 15.15 -7.24 21.77
C VAL A 188 15.01 -5.90 21.04
N ILE A 189 14.34 -4.92 21.64
CA ILE A 189 14.09 -3.60 21.03
C ILE A 189 15.38 -2.88 20.63
N PRO A 190 16.45 -2.82 21.45
CA PRO A 190 17.67 -2.10 21.08
C PRO A 190 18.36 -2.63 19.83
N LYS A 191 18.10 -3.88 19.46
CA LYS A 191 18.68 -4.54 18.26
C LYS A 191 17.85 -4.32 16.99
N GLN A 192 16.69 -3.69 17.08
CA GLN A 192 15.82 -3.44 15.93
C GLN A 192 16.17 -2.11 15.25
N SER A 193 15.72 -1.97 13.98
CA SER A 193 15.77 -0.67 13.29
C SER A 193 14.74 0.30 13.89
N ASP A 194 14.95 1.60 13.73
CA ASP A 194 14.08 2.63 14.32
C ASP A 194 12.62 2.53 13.84
N ALA A 195 12.40 2.13 12.59
CA ALA A 195 11.05 1.87 12.07
C ALA A 195 10.35 0.72 12.82
N ILE A 196 11.09 -0.35 13.13
CA ILE A 196 10.59 -1.49 13.90
C ILE A 196 10.37 -1.08 15.35
N LYS A 197 11.34 -0.37 15.97
CA LYS A 197 11.21 0.14 17.33
C LYS A 197 9.96 1.00 17.50
N GLY A 198 9.75 2.00 16.65
CA GLY A 198 8.60 2.90 16.73
C GLY A 198 7.27 2.14 16.67
N LYS A 199 7.14 1.16 15.76
CA LYS A 199 5.94 0.33 15.66
C LYS A 199 5.68 -0.45 16.96
N TYR A 200 6.69 -1.16 17.45
CA TYR A 200 6.49 -2.09 18.56
C TYR A 200 6.45 -1.38 19.93
N LEU A 201 7.08 -0.24 20.09
CA LEU A 201 6.89 0.60 21.27
C LEU A 201 5.42 1.02 21.45
N LYS A 202 4.70 1.28 20.36
CA LYS A 202 3.26 1.54 20.42
C LYS A 202 2.46 0.31 20.87
N GLU A 203 2.83 -0.89 20.42
CA GLU A 203 2.21 -2.14 20.88
C GLU A 203 2.51 -2.38 22.37
N ILE A 204 3.77 -2.21 22.81
CA ILE A 204 4.19 -2.34 24.22
C ILE A 204 3.43 -1.33 25.10
N ALA A 205 3.25 -0.10 24.64
CA ALA A 205 2.45 0.89 25.34
C ALA A 205 1.00 0.41 25.57
N THR A 206 0.40 -0.20 24.55
CA THR A 206 -0.94 -0.79 24.67
C THR A 206 -0.99 -1.91 25.70
N LEU A 207 0.06 -2.73 25.77
CA LEU A 207 0.18 -3.79 26.79
C LEU A 207 0.34 -3.23 28.20
N TYR A 208 1.15 -2.17 28.37
CA TYR A 208 1.26 -1.46 29.64
C TYR A 208 -0.05 -0.81 30.06
N MET A 209 -0.82 -0.24 29.14
CA MET A 209 -2.17 0.29 29.43
C MET A 209 -3.11 -0.81 29.95
N LYS A 210 -3.12 -2.00 29.33
CA LYS A 210 -3.89 -3.16 29.79
C LYS A 210 -3.47 -3.64 31.20
N LEU A 211 -2.22 -3.41 31.57
CA LEU A 211 -1.68 -3.74 32.89
C LEU A 211 -1.84 -2.61 33.92
N ASN A 212 -2.40 -1.46 33.53
CA ASN A 212 -2.54 -0.22 34.30
C ASN A 212 -1.20 0.50 34.63
N TYR A 213 -0.16 0.31 33.82
CA TYR A 213 1.12 1.01 33.94
C TYR A 213 1.17 2.22 33.01
N TYR A 214 0.31 3.21 33.27
CA TYR A 214 0.09 4.35 32.37
C TYR A 214 1.34 5.22 32.15
N GLU A 215 2.18 5.38 33.16
CA GLU A 215 3.42 6.16 33.04
C GLU A 215 4.39 5.51 32.04
N ARG A 216 4.57 4.17 32.14
CA ARG A 216 5.41 3.43 31.19
C ARG A 216 4.82 3.44 29.79
N ALA A 217 3.50 3.30 29.69
CA ALA A 217 2.81 3.41 28.41
C ALA A 217 3.03 4.77 27.76
N SER A 218 2.93 5.85 28.54
CA SER A 218 3.18 7.22 28.05
C SER A 218 4.62 7.39 27.54
N ARG A 219 5.61 6.87 28.26
CA ARG A 219 7.03 6.92 27.82
C ARG A 219 7.23 6.19 26.49
N CYS A 220 6.70 4.97 26.37
CA CYS A 220 6.77 4.20 25.12
C CYS A 220 6.10 4.93 23.95
N LEU A 221 4.93 5.57 24.18
CA LEU A 221 4.26 6.35 23.14
C LEU A 221 5.08 7.57 22.74
N GLN A 222 5.64 8.31 23.68
CA GLN A 222 6.49 9.46 23.38
C GLN A 222 7.73 9.07 22.58
N GLU A 223 8.38 7.97 22.92
CA GLU A 223 9.51 7.47 22.18
C GLU A 223 9.12 6.99 20.79
N SER A 224 8.01 6.26 20.67
CA SER A 224 7.42 5.86 19.38
C SER A 224 7.11 7.07 18.50
N MET A 225 6.52 8.12 19.05
CA MET A 225 6.21 9.36 18.33
C MET A 225 7.49 10.03 17.82
N LYS A 226 8.51 10.19 18.66
CA LYS A 226 9.80 10.77 18.24
C LYS A 226 10.44 10.00 17.10
N LEU A 227 10.42 8.67 17.16
CA LEU A 227 10.94 7.82 16.09
C LEU A 227 10.10 7.94 14.81
N ASN A 228 8.77 7.95 14.93
CA ASN A 228 7.88 8.07 13.78
C ASN A 228 7.91 9.45 13.14
N ASP A 229 8.04 10.52 13.90
CA ASP A 229 8.09 11.89 13.35
C ASP A 229 9.35 12.09 12.52
N SER A 230 10.50 11.61 12.99
CA SER A 230 11.74 11.65 12.23
C SER A 230 11.68 10.77 10.96
N LEU A 231 11.09 9.58 11.06
CA LEU A 231 10.97 8.63 9.95
C LEU A 231 9.86 9.02 8.96
N ASN A 232 8.73 9.55 9.46
CA ASN A 232 7.60 9.92 8.61
C ASN A 232 7.91 11.15 7.77
N PHE A 233 8.58 12.15 8.30
CA PHE A 233 8.95 13.33 7.52
C PHE A 233 9.91 12.94 6.37
N ASP A 234 10.94 12.17 6.65
CA ASP A 234 11.91 11.73 5.64
C ASP A 234 11.34 10.64 4.72
N ASN A 235 10.52 9.73 5.24
CA ASN A 235 9.89 8.68 4.44
C ASN A 235 8.76 9.23 3.58
N GLN A 236 7.91 10.11 4.08
CA GLN A 236 6.86 10.77 3.28
C GLN A 236 7.48 11.63 2.18
N LYS A 237 8.51 12.41 2.50
CA LYS A 237 9.24 13.20 1.51
C LYS A 237 9.91 12.30 0.47
N ARG A 238 10.54 11.22 0.89
CA ARG A 238 11.19 10.24 0.01
C ARG A 238 10.18 9.46 -0.82
N GLN A 239 9.05 9.04 -0.23
CA GLN A 239 7.95 8.36 -0.93
C GLN A 239 7.25 9.30 -1.91
N LEU A 240 6.98 10.55 -1.54
CA LEU A 240 6.45 11.56 -2.45
C LEU A 240 7.41 11.81 -3.61
N PHE A 241 8.71 11.96 -3.34
CA PHE A 241 9.71 12.15 -4.37
C PHE A 241 9.85 10.92 -5.27
N GLN A 242 9.85 9.71 -4.70
CA GLN A 242 9.84 8.47 -5.47
C GLN A 242 8.56 8.34 -6.29
N MET A 243 7.40 8.65 -5.72
CA MET A 243 6.11 8.59 -6.42
C MET A 243 6.05 9.60 -7.56
N MET A 244 6.51 10.84 -7.37
CA MET A 244 6.60 11.84 -8.42
C MET A 244 7.56 11.38 -9.52
N THR A 245 8.74 10.89 -9.16
CA THR A 245 9.73 10.36 -10.11
C THR A 245 9.18 9.15 -10.89
N TRP A 246 8.47 8.24 -10.21
CA TRP A 246 7.84 7.08 -10.85
C TRP A 246 6.66 7.48 -11.73
N TYR A 247 5.86 8.47 -11.31
CA TYR A 247 4.77 9.02 -12.09
C TYR A 247 5.30 9.66 -13.37
N ASP A 248 6.34 10.50 -13.26
CA ASP A 248 6.99 11.16 -14.40
C ASP A 248 7.63 10.13 -15.36
N ILE A 249 8.31 9.11 -14.82
CA ILE A 249 8.89 8.01 -15.61
C ILE A 249 7.78 7.18 -16.27
N ALA A 250 6.68 6.89 -15.57
CA ALA A 250 5.55 6.14 -16.12
C ALA A 250 4.84 6.95 -17.20
N GLN A 251 4.69 8.25 -17.00
CA GLN A 251 4.09 9.16 -17.97
C GLN A 251 4.98 9.31 -19.20
N LEU A 252 6.28 9.59 -19.03
CA LEU A 252 7.26 9.64 -20.11
C LEU A 252 7.33 8.32 -20.91
N ARG A 253 7.17 7.18 -20.24
CA ARG A 253 7.10 5.88 -20.92
C ARG A 253 5.81 5.68 -21.68
N ASN A 254 4.66 6.07 -21.12
CA ASN A 254 3.39 6.01 -21.82
C ASN A 254 3.41 6.91 -23.05
N ASP A 255 3.92 8.14 -22.91
CA ASP A 255 4.06 9.10 -24.00
C ASP A 255 5.02 8.58 -25.07
N ASN A 256 6.17 8.01 -24.66
CA ASN A 256 7.12 7.39 -25.59
C ASN A 256 6.54 6.15 -26.28
N MET A 257 5.72 5.35 -25.58
CA MET A 257 5.08 4.17 -26.15
C MET A 257 3.93 4.56 -27.09
N GLU A 258 3.20 5.60 -26.74
CA GLU A 258 2.15 6.18 -27.59
C GLU A 258 2.76 6.84 -28.84
N LEU A 259 3.86 7.59 -28.66
CA LEU A 259 4.66 8.14 -29.74
C LEU A 259 5.24 7.04 -30.65
N LYS A 260 5.75 5.96 -30.07
CA LYS A 260 6.28 4.82 -30.82
C LYS A 260 5.17 4.10 -31.59
N MET A 261 4.02 3.89 -30.97
CA MET A 261 2.86 3.31 -31.66
C MET A 261 2.35 4.24 -32.78
N LYS A 262 2.29 5.55 -32.55
CA LYS A 262 1.96 6.55 -33.56
C LYS A 262 2.98 6.57 -34.70
N TYR A 263 4.26 6.46 -34.37
CA TYR A 263 5.36 6.38 -35.33
C TYR A 263 5.31 5.09 -36.15
N ASP A 264 5.11 3.94 -35.50
CA ASP A 264 4.99 2.64 -36.17
C ASP A 264 3.72 2.59 -37.04
N PHE A 265 2.60 3.17 -36.56
CA PHE A 265 1.38 3.28 -37.34
C PHE A 265 1.53 4.25 -38.52
N ALA A 266 2.23 5.37 -38.33
CA ALA A 266 2.57 6.30 -39.42
C ALA A 266 3.50 5.66 -40.45
N ASN A 267 4.48 4.88 -40.01
CA ASN A 267 5.40 4.15 -40.90
C ASN A 267 4.68 3.03 -41.69
N ILE A 268 3.76 2.31 -41.04
CA ILE A 268 2.92 1.31 -41.71
C ILE A 268 2.01 2.02 -42.73
N LYS A 269 1.45 3.18 -42.38
CA LYS A 269 0.61 3.98 -43.28
C LYS A 269 1.41 4.56 -44.45
N LEU A 270 2.63 5.04 -44.17
CA LEU A 270 3.58 5.49 -45.21
C LEU A 270 4.02 4.32 -46.13
N ARG A 271 4.35 3.17 -45.56
CA ARG A 271 4.73 1.96 -46.31
C ARG A 271 3.58 1.44 -47.16
N ASN A 272 2.37 1.44 -46.63
CA ASN A 272 1.18 1.08 -47.39
C ASN A 272 0.90 2.14 -48.48
N ARG A 273 1.13 3.44 -48.20
CA ARG A 273 1.01 4.50 -49.21
C ARG A 273 2.05 4.35 -50.32
N THR A 274 3.31 4.04 -49.97
CA THR A 274 4.37 3.78 -50.95
C THR A 274 4.08 2.55 -51.80
N ILE A 275 3.61 1.46 -51.15
CA ILE A 275 3.21 0.26 -51.87
C ILE A 275 2.01 0.57 -52.80
N ILE A 276 1.00 1.30 -52.33
CA ILE A 276 -0.16 1.72 -53.11
C ILE A 276 0.29 2.69 -54.21
N SER A 277 1.23 3.64 -53.92
CA SER A 277 1.75 4.56 -54.90
C SER A 277 2.57 3.85 -55.96
N VAL A 278 3.38 2.86 -55.59
CA VAL A 278 4.14 2.04 -56.55
C VAL A 278 3.22 1.19 -57.38
N ALA A 279 2.18 0.60 -56.78
CA ALA A 279 1.16 -0.18 -57.47
C ALA A 279 0.33 0.73 -58.46
N THR A 280 -0.02 1.96 -58.02
CA THR A 280 -0.73 2.92 -58.87
C THR A 280 0.14 3.46 -59.97
N ILE A 281 1.47 3.66 -59.73
CA ILE A 281 2.43 4.04 -60.76
C ILE A 281 2.61 2.89 -61.77
N LEU A 282 2.66 1.63 -61.31
CA LEU A 282 2.70 0.47 -62.19
C LEU A 282 1.46 0.33 -63.03
N VAL A 283 0.28 0.54 -62.43
CA VAL A 283 -0.99 0.57 -63.14
C VAL A 283 -1.07 1.76 -64.09
N ALA A 284 -0.59 2.92 -63.67
CA ALA A 284 -0.53 4.11 -64.52
C ALA A 284 0.46 3.96 -65.71
N VAL A 285 1.59 3.24 -65.52
CA VAL A 285 2.53 2.87 -66.58
C VAL A 285 1.87 1.85 -67.53
N LEU A 286 1.09 0.89 -67.01
CA LEU A 286 0.26 -0.02 -67.84
C LEU A 286 -0.86 0.70 -68.56
N LEU A 287 -1.43 1.73 -67.92
CA LEU A 287 -2.51 2.56 -68.49
C LEU A 287 -1.99 3.75 -69.32
N SER A 288 -0.69 4.07 -69.27
CA SER A 288 -0.09 5.14 -70.11
C SER A 288 -0.10 4.79 -71.60
N VAL A 289 -0.35 3.54 -71.92
CA VAL A 289 -0.68 3.12 -73.29
C VAL A 289 -2.10 3.58 -73.70
N LEU A 290 -2.91 4.00 -72.68
CA LEU A 290 -4.28 4.55 -72.90
C LEU A 290 -4.35 6.09 -72.66
N VAL A 291 -3.24 6.78 -72.85
CA VAL A 291 -2.90 8.12 -72.28
C VAL A 291 -3.68 9.31 -72.87
N VAL A 292 -4.47 9.18 -73.84
CA VAL A 292 -5.14 10.40 -74.39
C VAL A 292 -6.35 10.86 -73.55
N VAL A 293 -6.84 10.03 -72.59
CA VAL A 293 -8.04 10.38 -71.79
C VAL A 293 -7.68 11.01 -70.42
N SER A 294 -6.41 10.89 -69.94
CA SER A 294 -6.11 11.20 -68.54
C SER A 294 -5.66 12.64 -68.20
N ILE A 295 -5.39 13.49 -69.22
CA ILE A 295 -4.95 14.89 -68.99
C ILE A 295 -6.06 15.73 -68.30
N LYS A 296 -7.32 15.44 -68.54
CA LYS A 296 -8.42 16.16 -67.89
C LYS A 296 -8.66 15.72 -66.44
N LYS A 297 -8.27 14.51 -66.10
CA LYS A 297 -8.41 13.95 -64.74
C LYS A 297 -7.31 14.43 -63.79
N ARG A 298 -6.09 14.64 -64.29
CA ARG A 298 -4.94 15.15 -63.55
C ARG A 298 -5.14 16.51 -62.88
N LYS A 299 -5.92 17.38 -63.51
CA LYS A 299 -6.17 18.74 -62.99
C LYS A 299 -7.12 18.75 -61.78
N ASN A 300 -7.99 17.76 -61.67
CA ASN A 300 -8.90 17.62 -60.52
C ASN A 300 -8.24 16.92 -59.34
N GLU A 301 -7.34 15.95 -59.57
CA GLU A 301 -6.66 15.20 -58.48
C GLU A 301 -5.64 16.10 -57.73
N GLN A 302 -4.99 17.03 -58.46
CA GLN A 302 -4.09 18.01 -57.82
C GLN A 302 -4.84 19.02 -56.92
N ARG A 303 -6.09 19.36 -57.24
CA ARG A 303 -6.91 20.24 -56.37
C ARG A 303 -7.39 19.53 -55.09
N GLN A 304 -7.69 18.25 -55.19
CA GLN A 304 -8.14 17.48 -54.04
C GLN A 304 -6.98 17.17 -53.03
N SER A 305 -5.79 16.86 -53.55
CA SER A 305 -4.62 16.64 -52.68
C SER A 305 -4.18 17.91 -51.92
N ALA A 306 -4.34 19.09 -52.52
CA ALA A 306 -4.08 20.36 -51.85
C ALA A 306 -5.08 20.61 -50.68
N ILE A 307 -6.35 20.24 -50.89
CA ILE A 307 -7.40 20.37 -49.85
C ILE A 307 -7.16 19.40 -48.70
N ILE A 308 -6.76 18.15 -49.02
CA ILE A 308 -6.45 17.13 -48.00
C ILE A 308 -5.22 17.55 -47.15
N LEU A 309 -4.17 18.09 -47.80
CA LEU A 309 -2.97 18.56 -47.09
C LEU A 309 -3.27 19.75 -46.17
N GLU A 310 -4.19 20.62 -46.55
CA GLU A 310 -4.63 21.74 -45.70
C GLU A 310 -5.47 21.27 -44.50
N GLN A 311 -6.27 20.25 -44.69
CA GLN A 311 -7.05 19.61 -43.61
C GLN A 311 -6.14 18.84 -42.62
N GLU A 312 -5.12 18.10 -43.12
CA GLU A 312 -4.15 17.42 -42.27
C GLU A 312 -3.30 18.42 -41.43
N LYS A 313 -2.92 19.55 -42.01
CA LYS A 313 -2.23 20.62 -41.24
C LYS A 313 -3.12 21.22 -40.16
N LYS A 314 -4.40 21.36 -40.41
CA LYS A 314 -5.39 21.89 -39.47
C LYS A 314 -5.65 20.90 -38.33
N LEU A 315 -5.66 19.60 -38.62
CA LEU A 315 -5.84 18.52 -37.63
C LEU A 315 -4.63 18.47 -36.66
N ARG A 316 -3.42 18.49 -37.18
CA ARG A 316 -2.20 18.49 -36.33
C ARG A 316 -2.11 19.71 -35.42
N MET A 317 -2.56 20.89 -35.90
CA MET A 317 -2.60 22.10 -35.04
C MET A 317 -3.67 21.99 -33.94
N LEU A 318 -4.76 21.26 -34.18
CA LEU A 318 -5.77 21.01 -33.15
C LEU A 318 -5.27 20.02 -32.11
N GLU A 319 -4.64 18.93 -32.52
CA GLU A 319 -4.03 17.93 -31.62
C GLU A 319 -2.94 18.55 -30.72
N GLN A 320 -2.10 19.44 -31.26
CA GLN A 320 -1.13 20.16 -30.46
C GLN A 320 -1.76 21.09 -29.42
N LYS A 321 -2.83 21.80 -29.80
CA LYS A 321 -3.55 22.67 -28.85
C LYS A 321 -4.27 21.89 -27.76
N GLU A 322 -4.80 20.73 -28.08
CA GLU A 322 -5.46 19.83 -27.13
C GLU A 322 -4.44 19.28 -26.08
N HIS A 323 -3.25 18.85 -26.56
CA HIS A 323 -2.14 18.43 -25.67
C HIS A 323 -1.62 19.54 -24.75
N GLU A 324 -1.50 20.79 -25.26
CA GLU A 324 -1.14 21.93 -24.41
C GLU A 324 -2.25 22.24 -23.37
N TRP A 325 -3.49 22.08 -23.76
CA TRP A 325 -4.63 22.32 -22.86
C TRP A 325 -4.71 21.26 -21.75
N GLU A 326 -4.54 19.99 -22.11
CA GLU A 326 -4.46 18.89 -21.13
C GLU A 326 -3.29 19.04 -20.16
N LYS A 327 -2.11 19.43 -20.67
CA LYS A 327 -0.95 19.70 -19.81
C LYS A 327 -1.22 20.82 -18.82
N LYS A 328 -1.78 21.95 -19.26
CA LYS A 328 -2.14 23.08 -18.39
C LYS A 328 -3.22 22.71 -17.38
N ARG A 329 -4.19 21.89 -17.77
CA ARG A 329 -5.23 21.41 -16.88
C ARG A 329 -4.65 20.53 -15.77
N MET A 330 -3.76 19.62 -16.13
CA MET A 330 -3.09 18.73 -15.17
C MET A 330 -2.18 19.49 -14.20
N GLU A 331 -1.38 20.45 -14.72
CA GLU A 331 -0.56 21.34 -13.89
C GLU A 331 -1.41 22.18 -12.91
N SER A 332 -2.58 22.65 -13.35
CA SER A 332 -3.53 23.40 -12.50
C SER A 332 -4.16 22.52 -11.41
N GLU A 333 -4.50 21.27 -11.73
CA GLU A 333 -5.07 20.32 -10.75
C GLU A 333 -4.03 19.89 -9.71
N ILE A 334 -2.81 19.63 -10.13
CA ILE A 334 -1.68 19.34 -9.22
C ILE A 334 -1.40 20.53 -8.31
N GLY A 335 -1.39 21.74 -8.85
CA GLY A 335 -1.20 22.96 -8.07
C GLY A 335 -2.35 23.25 -7.07
N LYS A 336 -3.58 22.85 -7.39
CA LYS A 336 -4.72 22.96 -6.46
C LYS A 336 -4.58 21.95 -5.31
N LYS A 337 -4.36 20.68 -5.64
CA LYS A 337 -4.21 19.62 -4.62
C LYS A 337 -3.00 19.84 -3.71
N SER A 338 -1.89 20.34 -4.24
CA SER A 338 -0.71 20.69 -3.44
C SER A 338 -1.01 21.83 -2.44
N ARG A 339 -1.76 22.85 -2.87
CA ARG A 339 -2.17 23.94 -1.98
C ARG A 339 -3.15 23.48 -0.91
N GLU A 340 -4.12 22.65 -1.25
CA GLU A 340 -5.07 22.07 -0.30
C GLU A 340 -4.36 21.23 0.77
N LEU A 341 -3.39 20.40 0.36
CA LEU A 341 -2.56 19.62 1.29
C LEU A 341 -1.71 20.51 2.21
N THR A 342 -1.14 21.59 1.67
CA THR A 342 -0.31 22.50 2.45
C THR A 342 -1.18 23.26 3.47
N THR A 343 -2.36 23.73 3.06
CA THR A 343 -3.32 24.41 3.95
C THR A 343 -3.79 23.46 5.06
N PHE A 344 -4.17 22.25 4.70
CA PHE A 344 -4.60 21.23 5.66
C PHE A 344 -3.49 20.87 6.68
N SER A 345 -2.23 20.79 6.23
CA SER A 345 -1.09 20.54 7.11
C SER A 345 -0.82 21.70 8.08
N ILE A 346 -0.99 22.95 7.62
CA ILE A 346 -0.83 24.16 8.46
C ILE A 346 -1.96 24.23 9.50
N ASP A 347 -3.19 23.96 9.08
CA ASP A 347 -4.36 23.97 9.97
C ASP A 347 -4.23 22.88 11.06
N LEU A 348 -3.78 21.68 10.71
CA LEU A 348 -3.53 20.61 11.67
C LEU A 348 -2.45 21.00 12.69
N SER A 349 -1.34 21.59 12.23
CA SER A 349 -0.25 22.05 13.11
C SER A 349 -0.68 23.17 14.04
N SER A 350 -1.54 24.09 13.56
CA SER A 350 -2.04 25.19 14.39
C SER A 350 -3.00 24.71 15.49
N ILE A 351 -3.86 23.74 15.16
CA ILE A 351 -4.79 23.13 16.13
C ILE A 351 -4.02 22.33 17.19
N ASP A 352 -2.97 21.60 16.79
CA ASP A 352 -2.16 20.82 17.73
C ASP A 352 -1.41 21.73 18.72
N ASN A 353 -0.83 22.83 18.22
CA ASN A 353 -0.20 23.84 19.07
C ASN A 353 -1.20 24.52 20.02
N LEU A 354 -2.41 24.82 19.56
CA LEU A 354 -3.45 25.41 20.41
C LEU A 354 -3.86 24.44 21.53
N HIS A 355 -4.06 23.18 21.21
CA HIS A 355 -4.42 22.16 22.20
C HIS A 355 -3.29 21.92 23.21
N LYS A 356 -2.03 21.93 22.76
CA LYS A 356 -0.88 21.80 23.63
C LYS A 356 -0.80 22.94 24.65
N ASN A 357 -0.96 24.19 24.18
CA ASN A 357 -0.97 25.38 25.03
C ASN A 357 -2.09 25.31 26.08
N ILE A 358 -3.31 24.95 25.65
CA ILE A 358 -4.46 24.80 26.56
C ILE A 358 -4.19 23.71 27.62
N CYS A 359 -3.59 22.60 27.23
CA CYS A 359 -3.24 21.53 28.18
C CYS A 359 -2.13 21.94 29.15
N GLU A 360 -1.17 22.78 28.72
CA GLU A 360 -0.12 23.33 29.58
C GLU A 360 -0.69 24.34 30.57
N GLU A 361 -1.55 25.27 30.12
CA GLU A 361 -2.25 26.21 31.01
C GLU A 361 -3.15 25.53 32.03
N LEU A 362 -3.89 24.49 31.62
CA LEU A 362 -4.70 23.70 32.55
C LEU A 362 -3.84 22.92 33.57
N ALA A 363 -2.66 22.49 33.18
CA ALA A 363 -1.72 21.81 34.07
C ALA A 363 -1.07 22.78 35.06
N GLU A 364 -0.81 24.05 34.67
CA GLU A 364 -0.35 25.10 35.57
C GLU A 364 -1.45 25.52 36.54
N LEU A 365 -2.65 25.78 36.04
CA LEU A 365 -3.80 26.13 36.88
C LEU A 365 -4.11 25.03 37.90
N SER A 366 -3.90 23.77 37.57
CA SER A 366 -4.12 22.65 38.50
C SER A 366 -3.15 22.62 39.68
N LYS A 367 -1.97 23.27 39.57
CA LYS A 367 -0.96 23.34 40.64
C LYS A 367 -1.34 24.37 41.74
N ASP A 368 -2.06 25.41 41.33
CA ASP A 368 -2.41 26.52 42.24
C ASP A 368 -3.74 26.30 42.98
N ILE A 369 -4.45 25.22 42.64
CA ILE A 369 -5.75 24.90 43.26
C ILE A 369 -5.51 24.11 44.58
N ALA A 370 -5.84 24.74 45.69
CA ALA A 370 -5.71 24.18 47.03
C ALA A 370 -6.76 23.07 47.35
N GLU A 371 -7.93 23.12 46.67
CA GLU A 371 -9.05 22.22 46.89
C GLU A 371 -8.93 20.96 46.01
N GLU A 372 -8.84 19.82 46.65
CA GLU A 372 -8.52 18.54 45.97
C GLU A 372 -9.59 18.09 44.96
N ASP A 373 -10.85 18.41 45.21
CA ASP A 373 -11.95 18.03 44.33
C ASP A 373 -11.99 18.89 43.05
N THR A 374 -11.71 20.18 43.20
CA THR A 374 -11.58 21.12 42.08
C THR A 374 -10.34 20.79 41.24
N ARG A 375 -9.22 20.41 41.86
CA ARG A 375 -8.01 19.95 41.16
C ARG A 375 -8.27 18.68 40.36
N LYS A 376 -9.01 17.72 40.91
CA LYS A 376 -9.41 16.48 40.17
C LYS A 376 -10.29 16.78 38.95
N ARG A 377 -11.19 17.78 39.06
CA ARG A 377 -12.05 18.19 37.94
C ARG A 377 -11.23 18.87 36.83
N VAL A 378 -10.30 19.74 37.16
CA VAL A 378 -9.41 20.41 36.17
C VAL A 378 -8.51 19.37 35.49
N ASN A 379 -7.93 18.44 36.24
CA ASN A 379 -7.17 17.35 35.66
C ASN A 379 -8.02 16.42 34.78
N GLY A 380 -9.28 16.20 35.16
CA GLY A 380 -10.25 15.46 34.35
C GLY A 380 -10.57 16.13 33.03
N ILE A 381 -10.66 17.47 33.01
CA ILE A 381 -10.87 18.27 31.78
C ILE A 381 -9.63 18.20 30.88
N SER A 382 -8.44 18.38 31.44
CA SER A 382 -7.18 18.25 30.70
C SER A 382 -7.02 16.86 30.08
N LEU A 383 -7.39 15.81 30.80
CA LEU A 383 -7.35 14.44 30.31
C LEU A 383 -8.36 14.19 29.15
N LYS A 384 -9.58 14.73 29.27
CA LYS A 384 -10.61 14.67 28.22
C LYS A 384 -10.18 15.42 26.96
N LEU A 385 -9.57 16.60 27.10
CA LEU A 385 -9.04 17.37 25.98
C LEU A 385 -7.92 16.58 25.26
N ARG A 386 -7.01 15.95 25.98
CA ARG A 386 -5.95 15.08 25.41
C ARG A 386 -6.55 13.87 24.68
N GLN A 387 -7.59 13.26 25.23
CA GLN A 387 -8.29 12.14 24.57
C GLN A 387 -9.02 12.56 23.30
N GLN A 388 -9.66 13.73 23.31
CA GLN A 388 -10.35 14.27 22.13
C GLN A 388 -9.38 14.62 20.99
N THR A 389 -8.17 15.10 21.31
CA THR A 389 -7.13 15.39 20.33
C THR A 389 -6.64 14.09 19.68
N ALA A 390 -6.38 13.04 20.48
CA ALA A 390 -5.97 11.74 19.98
C ALA A 390 -7.05 11.07 19.09
N ASN A 391 -8.32 11.23 19.42
CA ASN A 391 -9.42 10.69 18.61
C ASN A 391 -9.62 11.46 17.30
N ARG A 392 -9.47 12.79 17.30
CA ARG A 392 -9.58 13.62 16.07
C ARG A 392 -8.42 13.38 15.10
N LEU A 393 -7.20 13.16 15.61
CA LEU A 393 -6.08 12.76 14.75
C LEU A 393 -6.33 11.42 14.04
N ASN A 394 -7.02 10.48 14.71
CA ASN A 394 -7.42 9.21 14.09
C ASN A 394 -8.60 9.32 13.10
N GLU A 395 -9.48 10.30 13.27
CA GLU A 395 -10.60 10.52 12.34
C GLU A 395 -10.21 11.39 11.13
N GLY A 396 -9.24 12.27 11.27
CA GLY A 396 -8.72 13.09 10.16
C GLY A 396 -7.88 12.33 9.13
N PHE A 397 -7.50 11.08 9.43
CA PHE A 397 -6.80 10.18 8.51
C PHE A 397 -7.71 9.11 7.86
N LYS A 398 -9.01 9.14 8.12
CA LYS A 398 -10.02 8.38 7.38
C LYS A 398 -10.62 9.20 6.26
#